data_f42d2e30ede736ed2a657261873cd10b
#
_entry.id   f42d2e30ede736ed2a657261873cd10b
#
_cell.length_a   1.000
_cell.length_b   1.000
_cell.length_c   1.000
_cell.angle_alpha   90.00
_cell.angle_beta   90.00
_cell.angle_gamma   90.00
#
_symmetry.space_group_name_H-M   'P 1'
#
loop_
_entity.id
_entity.type
_entity.pdbx_description
1 polymer ?
#
loop_
_entity_poly.entity_id
_entity_poly.type
_entity_poly.pdbx_seq_one_letter_code
_entity_poly.pdbx_strand_id
1 'polypeptide(L)'
;KNRNLLYGLVGIAIVGLLLYLVKTQKNKNKALFYKQRQQKANEEIYNLMISQQSTIEVGRVREKKRVAQELHDGVLGRMFGLRINLDSLNKFDDTTAVEKRNNYLLELKNIEQDIREISHDLSREKSELINNFVAILNNLFEDQKKTFESKLISSIEPSIQWDLISNATKINLYRIIQECLQNINKYANANTITIKLKKEENNLILEIVDDGIGFNGNKAKKGIGLQNIRSRAQECNGTAEINSKLGEGTTIKVAIALGKI
;
A
#
# COMPACT_ATOMS: atom_id res chain seq x y z
N LYS A 1 42.37 13.13 -58.52
CA LYS A 1 42.09 11.86 -57.81
C LYS A 1 41.75 12.12 -56.34
N ASN A 2 42.52 12.93 -55.60
CA ASN A 2 42.34 13.19 -54.17
C ASN A 2 41.03 13.95 -53.81
N ARG A 3 40.52 14.80 -54.72
CA ARG A 3 39.26 15.57 -54.48
C ARG A 3 38.02 14.69 -54.46
N ASN A 4 37.97 13.66 -55.33
CA ASN A 4 36.82 12.71 -55.33
C ASN A 4 36.83 11.78 -54.11
N LEU A 5 38.03 11.44 -53.63
CA LEU A 5 38.19 10.68 -52.40
C LEU A 5 37.69 11.49 -51.17
N LEU A 6 38.01 12.78 -51.13
CA LEU A 6 37.57 13.69 -50.08
C LEU A 6 36.03 13.83 -50.07
N TYR A 7 35.40 13.98 -51.25
CA TYR A 7 33.92 14.04 -51.34
C TYR A 7 33.26 12.74 -50.91
N GLY A 8 33.88 11.58 -51.21
CA GLY A 8 33.40 10.28 -50.74
C GLY A 8 33.43 10.16 -49.20
N LEU A 9 34.54 10.57 -48.57
CA LEU A 9 34.69 10.54 -47.11
C LEU A 9 33.70 11.49 -46.43
N VAL A 10 33.50 12.69 -46.95
CA VAL A 10 32.51 13.66 -46.44
C VAL A 10 31.09 13.09 -46.57
N GLY A 11 30.76 12.45 -47.70
CA GLY A 11 29.48 11.79 -47.90
C GLY A 11 29.19 10.69 -46.86
N ILE A 12 30.19 9.83 -46.60
CA ILE A 12 30.09 8.78 -45.60
C ILE A 12 29.88 9.37 -44.17
N ALA A 13 30.62 10.44 -43.84
CA ALA A 13 30.51 11.12 -42.56
C ALA A 13 29.13 11.75 -42.38
N ILE A 14 28.56 12.35 -43.42
CA ILE A 14 27.18 12.93 -43.36
C ILE A 14 26.14 11.83 -43.18
N VAL A 15 26.25 10.71 -43.91
CA VAL A 15 25.34 9.56 -43.75
C VAL A 15 25.46 8.97 -42.34
N GLY A 16 26.67 8.81 -41.82
CA GLY A 16 26.89 8.35 -40.43
C GLY A 16 26.28 9.28 -39.40
N LEU A 17 26.41 10.60 -39.57
CA LEU A 17 25.78 11.59 -38.71
C LEU A 17 24.25 11.53 -38.76
N LEU A 18 23.68 11.41 -39.97
CA LEU A 18 22.22 11.27 -40.12
C LEU A 18 21.70 10.01 -39.46
N LEU A 19 22.35 8.87 -39.63
CA LEU A 19 21.98 7.62 -38.96
C LEU A 19 22.08 7.75 -37.43
N TYR A 20 23.11 8.41 -36.93
CA TYR A 20 23.25 8.70 -35.50
C TYR A 20 22.11 9.59 -34.98
N LEU A 21 21.77 10.65 -35.69
CA LEU A 21 20.68 11.55 -35.35
C LEU A 21 19.31 10.84 -35.35
N VAL A 22 19.03 10.00 -36.35
CA VAL A 22 17.81 9.17 -36.42
C VAL A 22 17.76 8.20 -35.26
N LYS A 23 18.87 7.53 -34.92
CA LYS A 23 18.94 6.60 -33.79
C LYS A 23 18.71 7.32 -32.47
N THR A 24 19.31 8.49 -32.25
CA THR A 24 19.09 9.28 -31.02
C THR A 24 17.66 9.79 -30.92
N GLN A 25 17.06 10.23 -32.01
CA GLN A 25 15.67 10.66 -32.07
C GLN A 25 14.71 9.49 -31.74
N LYS A 26 14.96 8.32 -32.35
CA LYS A 26 14.17 7.11 -32.06
C LYS A 26 14.26 6.69 -30.61
N ASN A 27 15.46 6.81 -30.01
CA ASN A 27 15.63 6.51 -28.57
C ASN A 27 14.91 7.54 -27.67
N LYS A 28 14.96 8.84 -28.01
CA LYS A 28 14.20 9.88 -27.30
C LYS A 28 12.69 9.65 -27.40
N ASN A 29 12.19 9.32 -28.58
CA ASN A 29 10.76 9.04 -28.77
C ASN A 29 10.31 7.79 -27.98
N LYS A 30 11.13 6.73 -27.95
CA LYS A 30 10.89 5.56 -27.09
C LYS A 30 10.84 5.95 -25.60
N ALA A 31 11.82 6.71 -25.14
CA ALA A 31 11.86 7.16 -23.74
C ALA A 31 10.64 8.02 -23.39
N LEU A 32 10.23 8.92 -24.28
CA LEU A 32 9.03 9.75 -24.12
C LEU A 32 7.76 8.88 -24.06
N PHE A 33 7.63 7.91 -24.95
CA PHE A 33 6.50 6.97 -24.97
C PHE A 33 6.40 6.16 -23.66
N TYR A 34 7.52 5.64 -23.16
CA TYR A 34 7.53 4.93 -21.88
C TYR A 34 7.18 5.85 -20.71
N LYS A 35 7.68 7.09 -20.72
CA LYS A 35 7.36 8.10 -19.71
C LYS A 35 5.86 8.43 -19.70
N GLN A 36 5.26 8.62 -20.87
CA GLN A 36 3.82 8.89 -21.00
C GLN A 36 2.97 7.69 -20.53
N ARG A 37 3.36 6.46 -20.90
CA ARG A 37 2.69 5.25 -20.46
C ARG A 37 2.77 5.08 -18.95
N GLN A 38 3.93 5.38 -18.36
CA GLN A 38 4.12 5.36 -16.91
C GLN A 38 3.28 6.43 -16.21
N GLN A 39 3.19 7.64 -16.78
CA GLN A 39 2.34 8.69 -16.24
C GLN A 39 0.87 8.28 -16.26
N LYS A 40 0.36 7.74 -17.38
CA LYS A 40 -1.02 7.24 -17.47
C LYS A 40 -1.32 6.13 -16.46
N ALA A 41 -0.45 5.12 -16.37
CA ALA A 41 -0.61 4.07 -15.36
C ALA A 41 -0.58 4.64 -13.94
N ASN A 42 0.23 5.65 -13.71
CA ASN A 42 0.31 6.36 -12.46
C ASN A 42 -0.98 7.11 -12.11
N GLU A 43 -1.57 7.78 -13.08
CA GLU A 43 -2.82 8.52 -12.95
C GLU A 43 -4.00 7.57 -12.70
N GLU A 44 -4.01 6.44 -13.38
CA GLU A 44 -5.02 5.40 -13.22
C GLU A 44 -4.98 4.77 -11.81
N ILE A 45 -3.78 4.45 -11.30
CA ILE A 45 -3.61 3.96 -9.92
C ILE A 45 -4.02 5.02 -8.90
N TYR A 46 -3.66 6.27 -9.12
CA TYR A 46 -4.06 7.38 -8.25
C TYR A 46 -5.59 7.54 -8.21
N ASN A 47 -6.23 7.50 -9.37
CA ASN A 47 -7.69 7.58 -9.48
C ASN A 47 -8.40 6.37 -8.83
N LEU A 48 -7.84 5.16 -9.01
CA LEU A 48 -8.33 3.96 -8.33
C LEU A 48 -8.20 4.08 -6.81
N MET A 49 -7.07 4.57 -6.30
CA MET A 49 -6.87 4.78 -4.85
C MET A 49 -7.82 5.84 -4.29
N ILE A 50 -8.05 6.94 -5.01
CA ILE A 50 -9.03 7.97 -4.60
C ILE A 50 -10.45 7.40 -4.62
N SER A 51 -10.85 6.68 -5.66
CA SER A 51 -12.19 6.10 -5.75
C SER A 51 -12.43 5.06 -4.65
N GLN A 52 -11.45 4.23 -4.35
CA GLN A 52 -11.50 3.30 -3.22
C GLN A 52 -11.61 4.04 -1.89
N GLN A 53 -10.81 5.09 -1.67
CA GLN A 53 -10.88 5.90 -0.46
C GLN A 53 -12.25 6.53 -0.28
N SER A 54 -12.84 7.08 -1.35
CA SER A 54 -14.20 7.63 -1.33
C SER A 54 -15.23 6.56 -0.98
N THR A 55 -15.12 5.37 -1.56
CA THR A 55 -16.03 4.24 -1.28
C THR A 55 -15.92 3.78 0.18
N ILE A 56 -14.70 3.69 0.71
CA ILE A 56 -14.42 3.34 2.10
C ILE A 56 -15.01 4.38 3.05
N GLU A 57 -14.82 5.68 2.77
CA GLU A 57 -15.35 6.74 3.64
C GLU A 57 -16.88 6.78 3.65
N VAL A 58 -17.50 6.61 2.48
CA VAL A 58 -18.97 6.49 2.39
C VAL A 58 -19.48 5.26 3.15
N GLY A 59 -18.80 4.12 3.02
CA GLY A 59 -19.10 2.91 3.80
C GLY A 59 -18.99 3.16 5.30
N ARG A 60 -17.92 3.80 5.74
CA ARG A 60 -17.67 4.13 7.15
C ARG A 60 -18.72 5.08 7.75
N VAL A 61 -19.15 6.08 7.00
CA VAL A 61 -20.22 6.99 7.43
C VAL A 61 -21.56 6.25 7.55
N ARG A 62 -21.85 5.38 6.55
CA ARG A 62 -23.08 4.57 6.57
C ARG A 62 -23.10 3.63 7.75
N GLU A 63 -21.99 2.97 8.03
CA GLU A 63 -21.84 2.03 9.14
C GLU A 63 -21.97 2.72 10.50
N LYS A 64 -21.28 3.86 10.68
CA LYS A 64 -21.49 4.67 11.91
C LYS A 64 -22.96 5.04 12.13
N LYS A 65 -23.68 5.38 11.07
CA LYS A 65 -25.10 5.71 11.17
C LYS A 65 -25.94 4.48 11.50
N ARG A 66 -25.65 3.32 10.92
CA ARG A 66 -26.33 2.05 11.21
C ARG A 66 -26.15 1.68 12.68
N VAL A 67 -24.91 1.65 13.14
CA VAL A 67 -24.59 1.34 14.55
C VAL A 67 -25.24 2.32 15.54
N ALA A 68 -25.20 3.61 15.22
CA ALA A 68 -25.88 4.61 16.06
C ALA A 68 -27.39 4.38 16.16
N GLN A 69 -28.04 3.98 15.07
CA GLN A 69 -29.45 3.63 15.05
C GLN A 69 -29.73 2.34 15.83
N GLU A 70 -28.96 1.28 15.63
CA GLU A 70 -29.12 0.02 16.38
C GLU A 70 -28.91 0.20 17.88
N LEU A 71 -27.92 1.00 18.28
CA LEU A 71 -27.72 1.35 19.69
C LEU A 71 -28.88 2.18 20.26
N HIS A 72 -29.36 3.17 19.52
CA HIS A 72 -30.42 4.04 19.96
C HIS A 72 -31.75 3.31 20.05
N ASP A 73 -32.16 2.62 18.98
CA ASP A 73 -33.50 2.03 18.86
C ASP A 73 -33.58 0.65 19.55
N GLY A 74 -32.52 -0.14 19.43
CA GLY A 74 -32.48 -1.49 19.99
C GLY A 74 -32.07 -1.54 21.48
N VAL A 75 -30.89 -1.00 21.78
CA VAL A 75 -30.25 -1.15 23.09
C VAL A 75 -30.80 -0.15 24.11
N LEU A 76 -30.73 1.15 23.79
CA LEU A 76 -31.13 2.21 24.71
C LEU A 76 -32.64 2.14 25.02
N GLY A 77 -33.46 1.84 24.00
CA GLY A 77 -34.92 1.69 24.20
C GLY A 77 -35.26 0.57 25.18
N ARG A 78 -34.62 -0.60 25.03
CA ARG A 78 -34.83 -1.75 25.94
C ARG A 78 -34.29 -1.50 27.36
N MET A 79 -33.11 -0.90 27.48
CA MET A 79 -32.52 -0.51 28.75
C MET A 79 -33.44 0.47 29.52
N PHE A 80 -33.98 1.46 28.80
CA PHE A 80 -34.90 2.44 29.38
C PHE A 80 -36.19 1.75 29.92
N GLY A 81 -36.80 0.85 29.12
CA GLY A 81 -37.95 0.05 29.52
C GLY A 81 -37.67 -0.83 30.74
N LEU A 82 -36.53 -1.53 30.77
CA LEU A 82 -36.06 -2.32 31.87
C LEU A 82 -35.89 -1.51 33.16
N ARG A 83 -35.30 -0.33 33.07
CA ARG A 83 -35.12 0.57 34.22
C ARG A 83 -36.44 0.97 34.84
N ILE A 84 -37.41 1.38 34.02
CA ILE A 84 -38.75 1.74 34.52
C ILE A 84 -39.44 0.57 35.18
N ASN A 85 -39.38 -0.61 34.57
CA ASN A 85 -40.01 -1.82 35.09
C ASN A 85 -39.36 -2.27 36.40
N LEU A 86 -38.04 -2.26 36.51
CA LEU A 86 -37.33 -2.57 37.75
C LEU A 86 -37.65 -1.56 38.86
N ASP A 87 -37.72 -0.26 38.54
CA ASP A 87 -38.07 0.77 39.51
C ASP A 87 -39.48 0.60 40.05
N SER A 88 -40.43 0.20 39.20
CA SER A 88 -41.81 -0.09 39.60
C SER A 88 -41.91 -1.30 40.55
N LEU A 89 -41.02 -2.30 40.38
CA LEU A 89 -41.01 -3.52 41.22
C LEU A 89 -40.34 -3.32 42.59
N ASN A 90 -39.59 -2.23 42.79
CA ASN A 90 -38.99 -1.91 44.10
C ASN A 90 -40.03 -1.62 45.21
N LYS A 91 -41.28 -1.42 44.80
CA LYS A 91 -42.40 -1.18 45.74
C LYS A 91 -43.11 -2.45 46.21
N PHE A 92 -42.75 -3.61 45.67
CA PHE A 92 -43.42 -4.88 45.93
C PHE A 92 -42.40 -5.97 46.29
N ASP A 93 -42.72 -6.76 47.31
CA ASP A 93 -41.85 -7.82 47.87
C ASP A 93 -42.50 -9.20 47.84
N ASP A 94 -43.45 -9.41 46.94
CA ASP A 94 -44.17 -10.69 46.79
C ASP A 94 -43.39 -11.62 45.79
N THR A 95 -43.78 -12.90 45.76
CA THR A 95 -43.19 -13.93 44.90
C THR A 95 -43.28 -13.57 43.43
N THR A 96 -44.31 -12.87 43.00
CA THR A 96 -44.55 -12.42 41.63
C THR A 96 -43.56 -11.31 41.22
N ALA A 97 -43.22 -10.44 42.17
CA ALA A 97 -42.24 -9.40 41.96
C ALA A 97 -40.81 -9.98 41.82
N VAL A 98 -40.51 -11.05 42.59
CA VAL A 98 -39.21 -11.76 42.45
C VAL A 98 -39.08 -12.42 41.06
N GLU A 99 -40.13 -13.09 40.58
CA GLU A 99 -40.12 -13.73 39.26
C GLU A 99 -39.97 -12.70 38.15
N LYS A 100 -40.68 -11.57 38.22
CA LYS A 100 -40.54 -10.48 37.27
C LYS A 100 -39.13 -9.86 37.27
N ARG A 101 -38.50 -9.66 38.43
CA ARG A 101 -37.11 -9.20 38.53
C ARG A 101 -36.14 -10.15 37.85
N ASN A 102 -36.33 -11.47 38.04
CA ASN A 102 -35.50 -12.48 37.37
C ASN A 102 -35.63 -12.42 35.84
N ASN A 103 -36.84 -12.23 35.33
CA ASN A 103 -37.09 -12.08 33.90
C ASN A 103 -36.41 -10.81 33.34
N TYR A 104 -36.45 -9.69 34.05
CA TYR A 104 -35.76 -8.46 33.63
C TYR A 104 -34.23 -8.57 33.71
N LEU A 105 -33.69 -9.34 34.66
CA LEU A 105 -32.27 -9.67 34.71
C LEU A 105 -31.84 -10.52 33.52
N LEU A 106 -32.70 -11.45 33.09
CA LEU A 106 -32.44 -12.24 31.86
C LEU A 106 -32.43 -11.37 30.63
N GLU A 107 -33.35 -10.41 30.53
CA GLU A 107 -33.41 -9.45 29.42
C GLU A 107 -32.17 -8.52 29.41
N LEU A 108 -31.68 -8.07 30.57
CA LEU A 108 -30.44 -7.33 30.69
C LEU A 108 -29.27 -8.12 30.14
N LYS A 109 -29.19 -9.41 30.44
CA LYS A 109 -28.15 -10.30 29.90
C LYS A 109 -28.24 -10.43 28.39
N ASN A 110 -29.42 -10.46 27.80
CA ASN A 110 -29.61 -10.48 26.36
C ASN A 110 -29.11 -9.15 25.70
N ILE A 111 -29.40 -8.03 26.34
CA ILE A 111 -28.90 -6.72 25.89
C ILE A 111 -27.35 -6.66 25.92
N GLU A 112 -26.74 -7.19 26.99
CA GLU A 112 -25.28 -7.30 27.06
C GLU A 112 -24.72 -8.15 25.92
N GLN A 113 -25.39 -9.22 25.52
CA GLN A 113 -25.00 -10.06 24.40
C GLN A 113 -25.11 -9.32 23.08
N ASP A 114 -26.20 -8.57 22.84
CA ASP A 114 -26.37 -7.77 21.63
C ASP A 114 -25.27 -6.69 21.48
N ILE A 115 -24.93 -6.00 22.59
CA ILE A 115 -23.82 -5.04 22.60
C ILE A 115 -22.49 -5.72 22.21
N ARG A 116 -22.27 -6.94 22.71
CA ARG A 116 -21.06 -7.72 22.40
C ARG A 116 -21.00 -8.10 20.93
N GLU A 117 -22.13 -8.50 20.33
CA GLU A 117 -22.23 -8.84 18.92
C GLU A 117 -21.99 -7.61 18.03
N ILE A 118 -22.63 -6.48 18.32
CA ILE A 118 -22.40 -5.20 17.62
C ILE A 118 -20.92 -4.79 17.70
N SER A 119 -20.30 -4.93 18.87
CA SER A 119 -18.88 -4.61 19.07
C SER A 119 -17.97 -5.53 18.26
N HIS A 120 -18.33 -6.83 18.18
CA HIS A 120 -17.56 -7.81 17.40
C HIS A 120 -17.67 -7.55 15.91
N ASP A 121 -18.86 -7.22 15.40
CA ASP A 121 -19.07 -6.90 13.98
C ASP A 121 -18.31 -5.64 13.56
N LEU A 122 -18.31 -4.60 14.39
CA LEU A 122 -17.49 -3.40 14.18
C LEU A 122 -15.98 -3.71 14.13
N SER A 123 -15.54 -4.68 14.92
CA SER A 123 -14.15 -5.12 14.93
C SER A 123 -13.78 -5.93 13.67
N ARG A 124 -14.72 -6.73 13.12
CA ARG A 124 -14.52 -7.50 11.88
C ARG A 124 -14.43 -6.62 10.65
N GLU A 125 -15.32 -5.63 10.51
CA GLU A 125 -15.25 -4.67 9.39
C GLU A 125 -13.95 -3.87 9.38
N LYS A 126 -13.41 -3.53 10.57
CA LYS A 126 -12.09 -2.92 10.67
C LYS A 126 -11.01 -3.79 10.04
N SER A 127 -11.11 -5.10 10.19
CA SER A 127 -10.17 -6.07 9.59
C SER A 127 -10.27 -6.14 8.06
N GLU A 128 -11.46 -6.04 7.48
CA GLU A 128 -11.65 -6.07 6.02
C GLU A 128 -11.15 -4.80 5.31
N LEU A 129 -11.29 -3.64 5.95
CA LEU A 129 -10.78 -2.36 5.45
C LEU A 129 -9.23 -2.27 5.48
N ILE A 130 -8.61 -2.92 6.46
CA ILE A 130 -7.15 -3.02 6.60
C ILE A 130 -6.54 -3.84 5.45
N ASN A 131 -7.25 -4.86 4.99
CA ASN A 131 -6.78 -5.80 3.96
C ASN A 131 -6.65 -5.19 2.55
N ASN A 132 -7.17 -3.97 2.31
CA ASN A 132 -7.23 -3.42 0.96
C ASN A 132 -5.83 -3.03 0.42
N PHE A 133 -4.97 -2.39 1.21
CA PHE A 133 -3.62 -2.05 0.76
C PHE A 133 -2.73 -3.29 0.62
N VAL A 134 -2.84 -4.24 1.53
CA VAL A 134 -2.14 -5.54 1.45
C VAL A 134 -2.60 -6.29 0.21
N ALA A 135 -3.89 -6.28 -0.12
CA ALA A 135 -4.41 -6.88 -1.34
C ALA A 135 -3.84 -6.22 -2.61
N ILE A 136 -3.72 -4.89 -2.62
CA ILE A 136 -3.10 -4.15 -3.74
C ILE A 136 -1.62 -4.55 -3.91
N LEU A 137 -0.87 -4.68 -2.81
CA LEU A 137 0.52 -5.15 -2.86
C LEU A 137 0.62 -6.59 -3.36
N ASN A 138 -0.25 -7.48 -2.86
CA ASN A 138 -0.27 -8.87 -3.30
C ASN A 138 -0.61 -9.00 -4.79
N ASN A 139 -1.54 -8.20 -5.31
CA ASN A 139 -1.82 -8.17 -6.75
C ASN A 139 -0.59 -7.72 -7.56
N LEU A 140 0.12 -6.68 -7.11
CA LEU A 140 1.37 -6.26 -7.74
C LEU A 140 2.42 -7.38 -7.76
N PHE A 141 2.54 -8.12 -6.67
CA PHE A 141 3.48 -9.25 -6.55
C PHE A 141 3.07 -10.43 -7.44
N GLU A 142 1.78 -10.73 -7.53
CA GLU A 142 1.28 -11.79 -8.43
C GLU A 142 1.46 -11.43 -9.92
N ASP A 143 1.24 -10.17 -10.29
CA ASP A 143 1.49 -9.69 -11.65
C ASP A 143 2.98 -9.77 -11.99
N GLN A 144 3.86 -9.45 -11.04
CA GLN A 144 5.30 -9.61 -11.19
C GLN A 144 5.67 -11.08 -11.46
N LYS A 145 5.14 -12.02 -10.66
CA LYS A 145 5.40 -13.47 -10.81
C LYS A 145 4.92 -14.02 -12.15
N LYS A 146 3.82 -13.49 -12.69
CA LYS A 146 3.27 -13.94 -13.99
C LYS A 146 4.03 -13.38 -15.19
N THR A 147 4.60 -12.19 -15.04
CA THR A 147 5.16 -11.43 -16.17
C THR A 147 6.67 -11.64 -16.32
N PHE A 148 7.37 -12.01 -15.26
CA PHE A 148 8.82 -12.11 -15.23
C PHE A 148 9.28 -13.48 -14.72
N GLU A 149 10.40 -13.97 -15.25
CA GLU A 149 10.97 -15.29 -14.92
C GLU A 149 11.60 -15.35 -13.53
N SER A 150 11.96 -14.19 -12.95
CA SER A 150 12.57 -14.11 -11.63
C SER A 150 11.63 -14.63 -10.54
N LYS A 151 12.15 -15.48 -9.63
CA LYS A 151 11.40 -15.96 -8.48
C LYS A 151 11.18 -14.83 -7.48
N LEU A 152 9.93 -14.38 -7.29
CA LEU A 152 9.58 -13.38 -6.28
C LEU A 152 9.15 -14.04 -4.97
N ILE A 153 9.83 -13.70 -3.89
CA ILE A 153 9.52 -14.06 -2.51
C ILE A 153 9.07 -12.81 -1.78
N SER A 154 7.84 -12.77 -1.29
CA SER A 154 7.31 -11.61 -0.56
C SER A 154 6.82 -11.99 0.82
N SER A 155 7.03 -11.14 1.81
CA SER A 155 6.46 -11.26 3.15
C SER A 155 6.04 -9.90 3.68
N ILE A 156 4.81 -9.84 4.21
CA ILE A 156 4.24 -8.67 4.88
C ILE A 156 3.92 -9.10 6.30
N GLU A 157 4.51 -8.43 7.27
CA GLU A 157 4.33 -8.76 8.68
C GLU A 157 2.90 -8.40 9.14
N PRO A 158 2.17 -9.35 9.77
CA PRO A 158 0.78 -9.11 10.20
C PRO A 158 0.63 -8.05 11.29
N SER A 159 1.69 -7.75 12.03
CA SER A 159 1.69 -6.75 13.12
C SER A 159 1.62 -5.30 12.63
N ILE A 160 1.77 -5.05 11.32
CA ILE A 160 1.71 -3.71 10.73
C ILE A 160 0.26 -3.21 10.75
N GLN A 161 0.01 -2.14 11.50
CA GLN A 161 -1.29 -1.49 11.59
C GLN A 161 -1.51 -0.53 10.41
N TRP A 162 -1.91 -1.06 9.26
CA TRP A 162 -2.08 -0.30 8.02
C TRP A 162 -3.12 0.82 8.11
N ASP A 163 -4.10 0.72 8.97
CA ASP A 163 -5.13 1.73 9.25
C ASP A 163 -4.55 3.02 9.86
N LEU A 164 -3.44 2.92 10.58
CA LEU A 164 -2.74 4.06 11.16
C LEU A 164 -1.77 4.72 10.19
N ILE A 165 -1.46 4.09 9.06
CA ILE A 165 -0.55 4.61 8.05
C ILE A 165 -1.31 5.50 7.08
N SER A 166 -0.82 6.73 6.86
CA SER A 166 -1.45 7.70 5.97
C SER A 166 -1.53 7.17 4.53
N ASN A 167 -2.55 7.59 3.78
CA ASN A 167 -2.69 7.21 2.38
C ASN A 167 -1.54 7.74 1.52
N ALA A 168 -1.00 8.90 1.83
CA ALA A 168 0.19 9.43 1.17
C ALA A 168 1.40 8.50 1.33
N THR A 169 1.60 7.98 2.54
CA THR A 169 2.66 7.00 2.82
C THR A 169 2.43 5.69 2.06
N LYS A 170 1.21 5.16 2.03
CA LYS A 170 0.85 3.95 1.27
C LYS A 170 1.12 4.12 -0.23
N ILE A 171 0.74 5.27 -0.80
CA ILE A 171 0.98 5.59 -2.21
C ILE A 171 2.49 5.64 -2.50
N ASN A 172 3.27 6.34 -1.69
CA ASN A 172 4.71 6.43 -1.88
C ASN A 172 5.39 5.07 -1.72
N LEU A 173 4.96 4.26 -0.74
CA LEU A 173 5.47 2.89 -0.54
C LEU A 173 5.20 2.00 -1.77
N TYR A 174 3.97 2.02 -2.29
CA TYR A 174 3.62 1.31 -3.52
C TYR A 174 4.51 1.73 -4.70
N ARG A 175 4.73 3.05 -4.86
CA ARG A 175 5.58 3.60 -5.92
C ARG A 175 7.05 3.21 -5.78
N ILE A 176 7.55 3.18 -4.55
CA ILE A 176 8.92 2.73 -4.29
C ILE A 176 9.06 1.26 -4.71
N ILE A 177 8.14 0.39 -4.29
CA ILE A 177 8.14 -1.03 -4.67
C ILE A 177 8.07 -1.19 -6.19
N GLN A 178 7.17 -0.46 -6.85
CA GLN A 178 7.01 -0.49 -8.31
C GLN A 178 8.29 -0.06 -9.04
N GLU A 179 8.93 1.03 -8.60
CA GLU A 179 10.20 1.52 -9.18
C GLU A 179 11.34 0.51 -8.99
N CYS A 180 11.42 -0.12 -7.79
CA CYS A 180 12.41 -1.15 -7.52
C CYS A 180 12.22 -2.36 -8.44
N LEU A 181 11.00 -2.90 -8.54
CA LEU A 181 10.67 -4.01 -9.43
C LEU A 181 10.98 -3.68 -10.90
N GLN A 182 10.66 -2.46 -11.34
CA GLN A 182 10.97 -1.99 -12.69
C GLN A 182 12.48 -1.95 -12.96
N ASN A 183 13.27 -1.47 -11.97
CA ASN A 183 14.72 -1.41 -12.10
C ASN A 183 15.33 -2.82 -12.13
N ILE A 184 14.87 -3.73 -11.29
CA ILE A 184 15.31 -5.13 -11.29
C ILE A 184 15.02 -5.77 -12.63
N ASN A 185 13.79 -5.67 -13.12
CA ASN A 185 13.38 -6.27 -14.41
C ASN A 185 14.14 -5.70 -15.62
N LYS A 186 14.56 -4.43 -15.56
CA LYS A 186 15.27 -3.79 -16.68
C LYS A 186 16.77 -4.00 -16.64
N TYR A 187 17.36 -4.11 -15.46
CA TYR A 187 18.80 -3.94 -15.30
C TYR A 187 19.50 -5.04 -14.50
N ALA A 188 18.78 -5.73 -13.60
CA ALA A 188 19.44 -6.60 -12.65
C ALA A 188 19.77 -7.99 -13.19
N ASN A 189 18.97 -8.51 -14.13
CA ASN A 189 19.09 -9.91 -14.58
C ASN A 189 19.10 -10.89 -13.37
N ALA A 190 18.22 -10.65 -12.39
CA ALA A 190 18.15 -11.38 -11.15
C ALA A 190 17.37 -12.69 -11.32
N ASN A 191 17.79 -13.74 -10.63
CA ASN A 191 17.04 -15.00 -10.52
C ASN A 191 16.00 -14.94 -9.38
N THR A 192 16.35 -14.24 -8.30
CA THR A 192 15.51 -14.16 -7.10
C THR A 192 15.35 -12.70 -6.65
N ILE A 193 14.11 -12.34 -6.32
CA ILE A 193 13.74 -11.05 -5.74
C ILE A 193 13.08 -11.33 -4.40
N THR A 194 13.55 -10.70 -3.34
CA THR A 194 12.95 -10.81 -1.99
C THR A 194 12.42 -9.45 -1.58
N ILE A 195 11.14 -9.38 -1.18
CA ILE A 195 10.49 -8.17 -0.65
C ILE A 195 9.97 -8.46 0.75
N LYS A 196 10.42 -7.66 1.72
CA LYS A 196 9.96 -7.77 3.12
C LYS A 196 9.42 -6.44 3.59
N LEU A 197 8.23 -6.47 4.18
CA LEU A 197 7.62 -5.38 4.90
C LEU A 197 7.46 -5.80 6.36
N LYS A 198 8.11 -5.07 7.27
CA LYS A 198 8.11 -5.36 8.71
C LYS A 198 8.01 -4.08 9.53
N LYS A 199 7.58 -4.24 10.78
CA LYS A 199 7.60 -3.18 11.77
C LYS A 199 8.80 -3.38 12.69
N GLU A 200 9.69 -2.40 12.76
CA GLU A 200 10.80 -2.38 13.73
C GLU A 200 10.61 -1.17 14.65
N GLU A 201 10.35 -1.43 15.92
CA GLU A 201 10.03 -0.39 16.91
C GLU A 201 8.91 0.54 16.41
N ASN A 202 9.24 1.79 16.10
CA ASN A 202 8.31 2.80 15.60
C ASN A 202 8.50 3.11 14.09
N ASN A 203 9.15 2.22 13.36
CA ASN A 203 9.40 2.38 11.93
C ASN A 203 8.75 1.26 11.13
N LEU A 204 8.20 1.64 9.95
CA LEU A 204 7.88 0.71 8.89
C LEU A 204 9.12 0.51 8.02
N ILE A 205 9.57 -0.72 7.91
CA ILE A 205 10.74 -1.09 7.12
C ILE A 205 10.31 -1.86 5.88
N LEU A 206 10.68 -1.34 4.72
CA LEU A 206 10.65 -2.06 3.46
C LEU A 206 12.07 -2.46 3.09
N GLU A 207 12.28 -3.74 2.84
CA GLU A 207 13.54 -4.29 2.34
C GLU A 207 13.28 -5.01 1.02
N ILE A 208 14.03 -4.64 -0.02
CA ILE A 208 13.98 -5.28 -1.35
C ILE A 208 15.40 -5.71 -1.70
N VAL A 209 15.57 -7.00 -1.98
CA VAL A 209 16.86 -7.62 -2.31
C VAL A 209 16.73 -8.35 -3.63
N ASP A 210 17.66 -8.14 -4.54
CA ASP A 210 17.86 -8.95 -5.73
C ASP A 210 19.26 -9.57 -5.76
N ASP A 211 19.37 -10.73 -6.37
CA ASP A 211 20.62 -11.47 -6.59
C ASP A 211 21.22 -11.20 -7.99
N GLY A 212 20.89 -10.09 -8.58
CA GLY A 212 21.29 -9.76 -9.96
C GLY A 212 22.74 -9.28 -10.08
N ILE A 213 23.04 -8.70 -11.25
CA ILE A 213 24.41 -8.24 -11.57
C ILE A 213 24.90 -7.06 -10.72
N GLY A 214 24.01 -6.38 -10.00
CA GLY A 214 24.34 -5.19 -9.24
C GLY A 214 24.92 -4.05 -10.09
N PHE A 215 25.38 -3.00 -9.42
CA PHE A 215 25.98 -1.84 -10.06
C PHE A 215 26.97 -1.12 -9.14
N ASN A 216 27.84 -0.27 -9.72
CA ASN A 216 28.72 0.59 -8.93
C ASN A 216 27.95 1.77 -8.35
N GLY A 217 27.68 1.76 -7.06
CA GLY A 217 26.87 2.75 -6.35
C GLY A 217 27.33 4.21 -6.51
N ASN A 218 28.63 4.45 -6.72
CA ASN A 218 29.17 5.80 -6.92
C ASN A 218 28.81 6.39 -8.29
N LYS A 219 28.69 5.56 -9.33
CA LYS A 219 28.28 5.99 -10.68
C LYS A 219 26.76 6.10 -10.83
N ALA A 220 26.00 5.29 -10.09
CA ALA A 220 24.54 5.22 -10.18
C ALA A 220 23.80 6.27 -9.34
N LYS A 221 24.50 7.05 -8.49
CA LYS A 221 23.89 8.12 -7.67
C LYS A 221 23.07 9.14 -8.50
N LYS A 222 23.29 9.23 -9.82
CA LYS A 222 22.61 10.15 -10.75
C LYS A 222 21.41 9.53 -11.48
N GLY A 223 21.08 8.25 -11.26
CA GLY A 223 19.93 7.60 -11.90
C GLY A 223 18.60 8.18 -11.38
N ILE A 224 17.72 8.59 -12.31
CA ILE A 224 16.41 9.20 -11.97
C ILE A 224 15.58 8.27 -11.07
N GLY A 225 15.58 6.97 -11.33
CA GLY A 225 14.82 5.97 -10.54
C GLY A 225 15.27 5.91 -9.09
N LEU A 226 16.58 5.87 -8.84
CA LEU A 226 17.12 5.85 -7.47
C LEU A 226 16.89 7.17 -6.72
N GLN A 227 16.89 8.29 -7.43
CA GLN A 227 16.51 9.59 -6.87
C GLN A 227 15.04 9.62 -6.48
N ASN A 228 14.16 9.09 -7.34
CA ASN A 228 12.73 8.97 -7.06
C ASN A 228 12.47 8.14 -5.79
N ILE A 229 13.16 7.02 -5.61
CA ILE A 229 13.04 6.19 -4.40
C ILE A 229 13.39 7.00 -3.15
N ARG A 230 14.52 7.75 -3.18
CA ARG A 230 14.93 8.59 -2.04
C ARG A 230 13.97 9.74 -1.76
N SER A 231 13.54 10.46 -2.80
CA SER A 231 12.58 11.56 -2.66
C SER A 231 11.27 11.09 -2.04
N ARG A 232 10.72 9.96 -2.52
CA ARG A 232 9.48 9.39 -1.98
C ARG A 232 9.61 8.92 -0.54
N ALA A 233 10.76 8.37 -0.17
CA ALA A 233 11.03 8.01 1.22
C ALA A 233 11.05 9.27 2.10
N GLN A 234 11.70 10.35 1.65
CA GLN A 234 11.75 11.63 2.37
C GLN A 234 10.37 12.29 2.50
N GLU A 235 9.52 12.21 1.47
CA GLU A 235 8.13 12.69 1.52
C GLU A 235 7.28 12.00 2.60
N CYS A 236 7.72 10.79 3.02
CA CYS A 236 7.09 10.04 4.12
C CYS A 236 7.84 10.21 5.46
N ASN A 237 8.68 11.21 5.63
CA ASN A 237 9.56 11.39 6.78
C ASN A 237 10.45 10.16 7.03
N GLY A 238 10.89 9.51 5.96
CA GLY A 238 11.71 8.33 6.00
C GLY A 238 13.06 8.50 5.29
N THR A 239 13.82 7.42 5.26
CA THR A 239 15.13 7.33 4.59
C THR A 239 15.17 6.14 3.67
N ALA A 240 15.99 6.20 2.61
CA ALA A 240 16.24 5.08 1.71
C ALA A 240 17.75 4.85 1.56
N GLU A 241 18.18 3.68 1.97
CA GLU A 241 19.54 3.16 1.78
C GLU A 241 19.55 2.23 0.58
N ILE A 242 20.53 2.41 -0.31
CA ILE A 242 20.68 1.62 -1.51
C ILE A 242 22.12 1.11 -1.56
N ASN A 243 22.27 -0.19 -1.37
CA ASN A 243 23.52 -0.89 -1.39
C ASN A 243 23.56 -1.85 -2.58
N SER A 244 24.52 -1.63 -3.49
CA SER A 244 24.73 -2.48 -4.65
C SER A 244 26.20 -2.67 -4.94
N LYS A 245 26.56 -3.90 -5.31
CA LYS A 245 27.91 -4.26 -5.69
C LYS A 245 27.86 -5.14 -6.92
N LEU A 246 28.78 -4.90 -7.86
CA LEU A 246 28.86 -5.67 -9.10
C LEU A 246 29.06 -7.16 -8.81
N GLY A 247 28.18 -7.98 -9.38
CA GLY A 247 28.14 -9.43 -9.19
C GLY A 247 27.48 -9.93 -7.89
N GLU A 248 27.02 -9.01 -7.01
CA GLU A 248 26.42 -9.39 -5.71
C GLU A 248 24.96 -8.92 -5.56
N GLY A 249 24.37 -8.30 -6.61
CA GLY A 249 22.99 -7.82 -6.61
C GLY A 249 22.81 -6.46 -5.94
N THR A 250 21.56 -6.17 -5.53
CA THR A 250 21.19 -4.89 -4.92
C THR A 250 20.29 -5.11 -3.71
N THR A 251 20.52 -4.33 -2.65
CA THR A 251 19.66 -4.22 -1.49
C THR A 251 19.17 -2.78 -1.35
N ILE A 252 17.85 -2.61 -1.28
CA ILE A 252 17.20 -1.33 -1.02
C ILE A 252 16.44 -1.45 0.30
N LYS A 253 16.80 -0.63 1.28
CA LYS A 253 16.13 -0.57 2.58
C LYS A 253 15.52 0.82 2.75
N VAL A 254 14.21 0.87 2.97
CA VAL A 254 13.46 2.10 3.26
C VAL A 254 12.92 2.01 4.66
N ALA A 255 13.19 3.03 5.48
CA ALA A 255 12.68 3.16 6.84
C ALA A 255 11.78 4.40 6.89
N ILE A 256 10.53 4.23 7.29
CA ILE A 256 9.53 5.30 7.42
C ILE A 256 9.10 5.38 8.88
N ALA A 257 9.24 6.54 9.49
CA ALA A 257 8.81 6.75 10.87
C ALA A 257 7.28 6.71 10.96
N LEU A 258 6.76 5.80 11.78
CA LEU A 258 5.35 5.78 12.16
C LEU A 258 5.19 6.80 13.28
N GLY A 259 4.35 7.83 13.06
CA GLY A 259 4.14 8.89 14.06
C GLY A 259 3.79 8.31 15.43
N LYS A 260 4.23 8.96 16.49
CA LYS A 260 3.76 8.63 17.85
C LYS A 260 2.25 8.80 17.88
N ILE A 261 1.56 7.72 18.24
CA ILE A 261 0.13 7.70 18.55
C ILE A 261 -0.12 8.48 19.84
#